data_1b8b509979c428484b268f869f4f878c
#
_entry.id   1b8b509979c428484b268f869f4f878c
#
_cell.length_a   1.000
_cell.length_b   1.000
_cell.length_c   1.000
_cell.angle_alpha   90.00
_cell.angle_beta   90.00
_cell.angle_gamma   90.00
#
_symmetry.space_group_name_H-M   'P 1'
#
loop_
_entity.id
_entity.type
_entity.pdbx_description
1 polymer ?
#
loop_
_entity_poly.entity_id
_entity_poly.type
_entity_poly.pdbx_seq_one_letter_code
_entity_poly.pdbx_strand_id
1 'polypeptide(L)'
;KTDGISAQMAYDGVSNYCHSEFDWSVAQDNPSIMYVALADSTETEFKVVFRSYTGAFTYFYVDKASGATRMVEFVPALNIENEAGSINLRDYLE
;
A
#
# COMPACT_ATOMS: atom_id res chain seq x y z
N LYS A 1 -12.61 23.22 2.66
CA LYS A 1 -11.63 22.31 3.20
C LYS A 1 -12.22 20.90 3.31
N THR A 2 -11.40 19.94 3.11
CA THR A 2 -11.84 18.54 3.12
C THR A 2 -11.06 17.74 4.14
N ASP A 3 -11.73 16.78 4.76
CA ASP A 3 -11.11 15.88 5.71
C ASP A 3 -10.82 14.53 5.09
N GLY A 4 -11.12 14.36 3.82
CA GLY A 4 -10.93 13.08 3.16
C GLY A 4 -9.49 12.82 2.76
N ILE A 5 -9.27 11.64 2.23
CA ILE A 5 -7.97 11.21 1.74
C ILE A 5 -7.95 11.41 0.23
N SER A 6 -6.89 12.04 -0.28
CA SER A 6 -6.70 12.17 -1.72
C SER A 6 -5.88 10.99 -2.25
N ALA A 7 -5.85 10.84 -3.58
CA ALA A 7 -5.05 9.79 -4.19
C ALA A 7 -3.57 9.96 -3.84
N GLN A 8 -3.07 11.20 -3.84
CA GLN A 8 -1.68 11.46 -3.50
C GLN A 8 -1.40 11.08 -2.04
N MET A 9 -2.33 11.40 -1.14
CA MET A 9 -2.19 11.05 0.25
C MET A 9 -2.16 9.54 0.44
N ALA A 10 -3.03 8.82 -0.27
CA ALA A 10 -3.06 7.37 -0.18
C ALA A 10 -1.71 6.78 -0.62
N TYR A 11 -1.20 7.26 -1.73
CA TYR A 11 0.09 6.79 -2.22
C TYR A 11 1.22 7.11 -1.23
N ASP A 12 1.26 8.35 -0.75
CA ASP A 12 2.33 8.78 0.15
C ASP A 12 2.29 8.02 1.47
N GLY A 13 1.09 7.83 2.02
CA GLY A 13 0.96 7.13 3.29
C GLY A 13 1.37 5.68 3.19
N VAL A 14 0.92 5.00 2.15
CA VAL A 14 1.29 3.60 1.95
C VAL A 14 2.79 3.49 1.69
N SER A 15 3.33 4.40 0.89
CA SER A 15 4.76 4.40 0.61
C SER A 15 5.57 4.59 1.89
N ASN A 16 5.15 5.53 2.75
CA ASN A 16 5.83 5.75 4.02
C ASN A 16 5.77 4.52 4.92
N TYR A 17 4.60 3.88 4.97
CA TYR A 17 4.44 2.66 5.75
C TYR A 17 5.39 1.57 5.25
N CYS A 18 5.43 1.37 3.93
CA CYS A 18 6.28 0.33 3.36
C CYS A 18 7.76 0.62 3.60
N HIS A 19 8.16 1.89 3.52
CA HIS A 19 9.55 2.24 3.79
C HIS A 19 9.92 2.03 5.24
N SER A 20 8.96 2.14 6.16
CA SER A 20 9.24 1.91 7.58
C SER A 20 9.26 0.43 7.95
N GLU A 21 8.54 -0.41 7.19
CA GLU A 21 8.37 -1.81 7.54
C GLU A 21 9.26 -2.76 6.77
N PHE A 22 9.80 -2.34 5.64
CA PHE A 22 10.55 -3.22 4.77
C PHE A 22 11.92 -2.64 4.46
N ASP A 23 12.87 -3.53 4.20
CA ASP A 23 14.23 -3.15 3.84
C ASP A 23 14.29 -2.90 2.33
N TRP A 24 14.50 -1.65 1.95
CA TRP A 24 14.53 -1.27 0.54
C TRP A 24 15.92 -1.31 -0.06
N SER A 25 16.92 -1.65 0.73
CA SER A 25 18.30 -1.70 0.21
C SER A 25 18.44 -2.73 -0.90
N VAL A 26 17.65 -3.79 -0.87
CA VAL A 26 17.70 -4.82 -1.90
C VAL A 26 17.24 -4.31 -3.25
N ALA A 27 16.53 -3.19 -3.28
CA ALA A 27 16.01 -2.63 -4.53
C ALA A 27 16.86 -1.50 -5.06
N GLN A 28 17.96 -1.18 -4.41
CA GLN A 28 18.81 -0.06 -4.86
C GLN A 28 19.36 -0.29 -6.26
N ASP A 29 19.80 -1.49 -6.56
CA ASP A 29 20.36 -1.81 -7.87
C ASP A 29 19.32 -2.30 -8.85
N ASN A 30 18.10 -2.59 -8.36
CA ASN A 30 17.05 -3.13 -9.20
C ASN A 30 15.71 -2.61 -8.71
N PRO A 31 15.41 -1.34 -8.95
CA PRO A 31 14.22 -0.71 -8.38
C PRO A 31 12.90 -1.33 -8.83
N SER A 32 12.91 -2.10 -9.90
CA SER A 32 11.66 -2.69 -10.38
C SER A 32 11.19 -3.89 -9.55
N ILE A 33 12.02 -4.41 -8.63
CA ILE A 33 11.60 -5.56 -7.82
C ILE A 33 10.81 -5.14 -6.59
N MET A 34 10.86 -3.88 -6.20
CA MET A 34 10.05 -3.36 -5.10
C MET A 34 9.49 -2.01 -5.52
N TYR A 35 8.18 -1.84 -5.39
CA TYR A 35 7.57 -0.57 -5.75
C TYR A 35 6.20 -0.43 -5.10
N VAL A 36 5.75 0.81 -5.06
CA VAL A 36 4.41 1.17 -4.63
C VAL A 36 3.73 1.87 -5.79
N ALA A 37 2.50 1.50 -6.08
CA ALA A 37 1.78 2.10 -7.20
C ALA A 37 0.30 2.19 -6.88
N LEU A 38 -0.33 3.27 -7.37
CA LEU A 38 -1.78 3.38 -7.30
C LEU A 38 -2.40 2.44 -8.32
N ALA A 39 -3.42 1.72 -7.87
CA ALA A 39 -4.19 0.83 -8.73
C ALA A 39 -5.59 1.38 -8.90
N ASP A 40 -6.49 0.57 -9.45
CA ASP A 40 -7.87 0.98 -9.64
C ASP A 40 -8.54 1.25 -8.30
N SER A 41 -9.26 2.36 -8.23
CA SER A 41 -9.93 2.78 -7.01
C SER A 41 -11.43 2.66 -7.19
N THR A 42 -12.13 2.48 -6.07
CA THR A 42 -13.59 2.49 -6.07
C THR A 42 -14.08 3.87 -5.63
N GLU A 43 -15.40 4.00 -5.48
CA GLU A 43 -15.98 5.24 -5.00
C GLU A 43 -15.61 5.54 -3.56
N THR A 44 -15.35 4.51 -2.76
CA THR A 44 -15.12 4.67 -1.33
C THR A 44 -13.69 4.40 -0.91
N GLU A 45 -12.89 3.74 -1.75
CA GLU A 45 -11.53 3.33 -1.36
C GLU A 45 -10.55 3.58 -2.49
N PHE A 46 -9.33 3.96 -2.10
CA PHE A 46 -8.19 3.91 -3.00
C PHE A 46 -7.51 2.57 -2.84
N LYS A 47 -7.04 2.00 -3.94
CA LYS A 47 -6.26 0.77 -3.90
C LYS A 47 -4.82 1.10 -4.25
N VAL A 48 -3.91 0.78 -3.33
CA VAL A 48 -2.48 0.99 -3.53
C VAL A 48 -1.81 -0.37 -3.44
N VAL A 49 -0.91 -0.65 -4.37
CA VAL A 49 -0.25 -1.96 -4.45
C VAL A 49 1.22 -1.80 -4.11
N PHE A 50 1.70 -2.65 -3.21
CA PHE A 50 3.12 -2.75 -2.89
C PHE A 50 3.62 -4.12 -3.35
N ARG A 51 4.71 -4.13 -4.12
CA ARG A 51 5.36 -5.37 -4.50
C ARG A 51 6.62 -5.51 -3.69
N SER A 52 6.73 -6.61 -2.95
CA SER A 52 7.93 -6.90 -2.18
C SER A 52 8.98 -7.57 -3.07
N TYR A 53 10.20 -7.61 -2.58
CA TYR A 53 11.29 -8.17 -3.36
C TYR A 53 11.11 -9.66 -3.67
N THR A 54 10.27 -10.35 -2.92
CA THR A 54 9.99 -11.76 -3.17
C THR A 54 8.95 -11.96 -4.26
N GLY A 55 8.34 -10.88 -4.76
CA GLY A 55 7.30 -10.98 -5.76
C GLY A 55 5.89 -11.07 -5.19
N ALA A 56 5.76 -11.06 -3.87
CA ALA A 56 4.45 -11.01 -3.24
C ALA A 56 3.91 -9.59 -3.31
N PHE A 57 2.58 -9.47 -3.41
CA PHE A 57 1.92 -8.17 -3.45
C PHE A 57 1.15 -7.96 -2.17
N THR A 58 1.12 -6.72 -1.70
CA THR A 58 0.24 -6.30 -0.62
C THR A 58 -0.66 -5.22 -1.17
N TYR A 59 -1.97 -5.44 -1.10
CA TYR A 59 -2.96 -4.47 -1.55
C TYR A 59 -3.42 -3.67 -0.34
N PHE A 60 -3.40 -2.36 -0.48
CA PHE A 60 -3.83 -1.45 0.57
C PHE A 60 -5.12 -0.79 0.12
N TYR A 61 -6.21 -1.07 0.83
CA TYR A 61 -7.51 -0.49 0.52
C TYR A 61 -7.76 0.63 1.52
N VAL A 62 -7.61 1.86 1.05
CA VAL A 62 -7.63 3.06 1.89
C VAL A 62 -9.00 3.71 1.82
N ASP A 63 -9.70 3.79 2.95
CA ASP A 63 -10.99 4.47 3.02
C ASP A 63 -10.80 5.95 2.75
N LYS A 64 -11.50 6.47 1.75
CA LYS A 64 -11.33 7.86 1.32
C LYS A 64 -11.78 8.87 2.37
N ALA A 65 -12.69 8.46 3.25
CA ALA A 65 -13.21 9.38 4.25
C ALA A 65 -12.36 9.38 5.51
N SER A 66 -11.99 8.21 6.02
CA SER A 66 -11.36 8.10 7.33
C SER A 66 -9.85 7.84 7.28
N GLY A 67 -9.37 7.24 6.19
CA GLY A 67 -7.99 6.82 6.11
C GLY A 67 -7.75 5.44 6.71
N ALA A 68 -8.79 4.76 7.17
CA ALA A 68 -8.65 3.38 7.63
C ALA A 68 -8.20 2.53 6.45
N THR A 69 -7.13 1.77 6.65
CA THR A 69 -6.50 1.04 5.56
C THR A 69 -6.46 -0.43 5.90
N ARG A 70 -7.03 -1.24 5.00
CA ARG A 70 -7.03 -2.69 5.12
C ARG A 70 -5.95 -3.26 4.20
N MET A 71 -5.16 -4.20 4.73
CA MET A 71 -4.08 -4.80 3.96
C MET A 71 -4.43 -6.23 3.60
N VAL A 72 -4.19 -6.60 2.34
CA VAL A 72 -4.41 -7.94 1.84
C VAL A 72 -3.16 -8.38 1.12
N GLU A 73 -2.59 -9.51 1.53
CA GLU A 73 -1.39 -10.04 0.93
C GLU A 73 -1.75 -11.07 -0.14
N PHE A 74 -1.13 -10.93 -1.31
CA PHE A 74 -1.36 -11.84 -2.41
C PHE A 74 -0.03 -12.43 -2.88
N VAL A 75 0.04 -13.76 -2.94
CA VAL A 75 1.23 -14.47 -3.41
C VAL A 75 0.88 -15.12 -4.76
N PRO A 76 1.30 -14.54 -5.89
CA PRO A 76 0.91 -15.05 -7.19
C PRO A 76 1.36 -16.48 -7.46
N ALA A 77 2.56 -16.82 -7.00
CA ALA A 77 3.10 -18.16 -7.23
C ALA A 77 2.24 -19.24 -6.63
N LEU A 78 1.56 -18.95 -5.52
CA LEU A 78 0.68 -19.88 -4.83
C LEU A 78 -0.79 -19.59 -5.06
N ASN A 79 -1.09 -18.46 -5.70
CA ASN A 79 -2.44 -18.00 -5.91
C ASN A 79 -3.23 -17.93 -4.59
N ILE A 80 -2.59 -17.39 -3.58
CA ILE A 80 -3.15 -17.28 -2.23
C ILE A 80 -3.30 -15.82 -1.88
N GLU A 81 -4.47 -15.47 -1.32
CA GLU A 81 -4.77 -14.12 -0.87
C GLU A 81 -5.25 -14.19 0.56
N ASN A 82 -4.59 -13.44 1.45
CA ASN A 82 -4.92 -13.45 2.88
C ASN A 82 -4.94 -12.03 3.42
N GLU A 83 -5.82 -11.79 4.38
CA GLU A 83 -5.79 -10.53 5.09
C GLU A 83 -4.52 -10.42 5.93
N ALA A 84 -3.85 -9.27 5.82
CA ALA A 84 -2.57 -9.05 6.49
C ALA A 84 -2.67 -8.05 7.63
N GLY A 85 -3.87 -7.51 7.89
CA GLY A 85 -4.05 -6.57 8.98
C GLY A 85 -4.59 -5.24 8.51
N SER A 86 -4.48 -4.23 9.37
CA SER A 86 -4.96 -2.90 9.02
C SER A 86 -4.11 -1.85 9.72
N ILE A 87 -4.10 -0.64 9.15
CA ILE A 87 -3.42 0.51 9.71
C ILE A 87 -4.29 1.73 9.51
N ASN A 88 -3.92 2.83 10.15
CA ASN A 88 -4.53 4.13 9.89
C ASN A 88 -3.55 4.92 9.04
N LEU A 89 -3.95 5.22 7.81
CA LEU A 89 -3.08 5.92 6.88
C LEU A 89 -2.57 7.24 7.43
N ARG A 90 -3.40 7.92 8.22
CA ARG A 90 -3.02 9.24 8.75
C ARG A 90 -1.82 9.17 9.68
N ASP A 91 -1.51 8.01 10.25
CA ASP A 91 -0.33 7.82 11.08
C ASP A 91 0.96 7.89 10.26
N TYR A 92 0.84 7.78 8.95
CA TYR A 92 1.99 7.74 8.04
C TYR A 92 2.02 8.93 7.08
N LEU A 93 1.16 9.90 7.31
CA LEU A 93 1.12 11.12 6.50
C LEU A 93 1.87 12.22 7.23
N GLU A 94 3.13 12.30 6.99
CA GLU A 94 3.95 13.34 7.62
C GLU A 94 4.54 14.28 6.60
#